data_78fd2079e47735d2a12c7b32a0485405
#
_entry.id   78fd2079e47735d2a12c7b32a0485405
#
_cell.length_a   1.000
_cell.length_b   1.000
_cell.length_c   1.000
_cell.angle_alpha   90.00
_cell.angle_beta   90.00
_cell.angle_gamma   90.00
#
_symmetry.space_group_name_H-M   'P 1'
#
loop_
_entity.id
_entity.type
_entity.pdbx_description
1 polymer ?
#
loop_
_entity_poly.entity_id
_entity_poly.type
_entity_poly.pdbx_seq_one_letter_code
_entity_poly.pdbx_strand_id
1 'polypeptide(L)'
;MRRTVTSLLELDVTAPATLALEVAVASRDAVEQLAVTADGRPLEVRELTSAGTRLHVVAAPVGRVRVYYEASLEGRSDPAPVEDVDLLTYLRPSRYCESDSLGPTAYGEFGGLAGHELLSAVSSWVGTRLAY
;
A
#
# COMPACT_ATOMS: atom_id res chain seq x y z
N MET A 1 -20.53 10.82 7.15
CA MET A 1 -20.62 9.55 6.40
C MET A 1 -19.67 8.58 7.05
N ARG A 2 -20.15 7.40 7.44
CA ARG A 2 -19.32 6.33 8.00
C ARG A 2 -18.86 5.39 6.89
N ARG A 3 -17.61 4.97 6.92
CA ARG A 3 -17.00 4.02 5.98
C ARG A 3 -16.31 2.92 6.78
N THR A 4 -16.47 1.69 6.34
CA THR A 4 -15.74 0.55 6.89
C THR A 4 -14.83 0.00 5.79
N VAL A 5 -13.59 -0.29 6.16
CA VAL A 5 -12.61 -0.94 5.29
C VAL A 5 -12.14 -2.21 5.96
N THR A 6 -11.94 -3.25 5.17
CA THR A 6 -11.44 -4.55 5.63
C THR A 6 -10.36 -5.04 4.69
N SER A 7 -9.37 -5.73 5.24
CA SER A 7 -8.34 -6.44 4.48
C SER A 7 -8.12 -7.81 5.08
N LEU A 8 -8.02 -8.81 4.23
CA LEU A 8 -7.67 -10.18 4.60
C LEU A 8 -6.54 -10.66 3.69
N LEU A 9 -5.41 -11.02 4.30
CA LEU A 9 -4.28 -11.64 3.61
C LEU A 9 -4.03 -13.02 4.21
N GLU A 10 -3.83 -13.99 3.35
CA GLU A 10 -3.40 -15.34 3.73
C GLU A 10 -2.09 -15.64 3.01
N LEU A 11 -1.06 -15.97 3.79
CA LEU A 11 0.30 -16.15 3.31
C LEU A 11 0.79 -17.54 3.73
N ASP A 12 1.40 -18.27 2.81
CA ASP A 12 2.13 -19.49 3.12
C ASP A 12 3.61 -19.14 3.29
N VAL A 13 4.08 -19.12 4.54
CA VAL A 13 5.45 -18.77 4.91
C VAL A 13 6.30 -20.04 4.85
N THR A 14 7.22 -20.11 3.91
CA THR A 14 8.06 -21.30 3.66
C THR A 14 9.37 -21.30 4.45
N ALA A 15 9.80 -20.13 4.94
CA ALA A 15 10.93 -19.97 5.86
C ALA A 15 10.61 -18.84 6.85
N PRO A 16 11.16 -18.88 8.08
CA PRO A 16 10.93 -17.80 9.05
C PRO A 16 11.28 -16.44 8.43
N ALA A 17 10.37 -15.46 8.55
CA ALA A 17 10.51 -14.17 7.91
C ALA A 17 10.03 -13.04 8.83
N THR A 18 10.55 -11.84 8.61
CA THR A 18 9.98 -10.62 9.17
C THR A 18 9.05 -10.00 8.12
N LEU A 19 7.78 -9.90 8.45
CA LEU A 19 6.79 -9.21 7.62
C LEU A 19 6.71 -7.74 8.04
N ALA A 20 6.74 -6.84 7.07
CA ALA A 20 6.42 -5.42 7.25
C ALA A 20 5.13 -5.14 6.49
N LEU A 21 4.07 -4.82 7.20
CA LEU A 21 2.71 -4.70 6.68
C LEU A 21 2.26 -3.23 6.72
N GLU A 22 1.80 -2.72 5.59
CA GLU A 22 1.15 -1.41 5.46
C GLU A 22 -0.34 -1.61 5.16
N VAL A 23 -1.08 -2.15 6.11
CA VAL A 23 -2.51 -2.50 5.92
C VAL A 23 -3.45 -1.56 6.65
N ALA A 24 -2.95 -0.81 7.62
CA ALA A 24 -3.77 0.09 8.44
C ALA A 24 -4.04 1.42 7.72
N VAL A 25 -5.22 1.99 7.98
CA VAL A 25 -5.54 3.35 7.54
C VAL A 25 -4.58 4.36 8.19
N ALA A 26 -4.26 5.44 7.46
CA ALA A 26 -3.36 6.48 7.96
C ALA A 26 -3.95 7.27 9.15
N SER A 27 -5.28 7.42 9.21
CA SER A 27 -5.96 8.12 10.31
C SER A 27 -5.84 7.33 11.61
N ARG A 28 -5.40 8.02 12.68
CA ARG A 28 -5.36 7.45 14.05
C ARG A 28 -6.68 7.57 14.81
N ASP A 29 -7.67 8.27 14.23
CA ASP A 29 -9.01 8.43 14.81
C ASP A 29 -9.97 7.29 14.39
N ALA A 30 -9.48 6.32 13.62
CA ALA A 30 -10.26 5.16 13.23
C ALA A 30 -10.49 4.23 14.43
N VAL A 31 -11.69 3.68 14.52
CA VAL A 31 -11.93 2.51 15.37
C VAL A 31 -11.49 1.29 14.57
N GLU A 32 -10.43 0.62 15.01
CA GLU A 32 -9.78 -0.40 14.21
C GLU A 32 -9.38 -1.64 15.00
N GLN A 33 -9.18 -2.72 14.27
CA GLN A 33 -8.64 -3.98 14.76
C GLN A 33 -7.66 -4.55 13.74
N LEU A 34 -6.47 -4.92 14.20
CA LEU A 34 -5.50 -5.71 13.44
C LEU A 34 -5.25 -7.01 14.20
N ALA A 35 -5.44 -8.14 13.53
CA ALA A 35 -5.14 -9.47 14.06
C ALA A 35 -4.21 -10.20 13.09
N VAL A 36 -3.07 -10.68 13.61
CA VAL A 36 -2.15 -11.53 12.84
C VAL A 36 -2.02 -12.86 13.58
N THR A 37 -2.22 -13.94 12.85
CA THR A 37 -2.16 -15.30 13.41
C THR A 37 -1.29 -16.19 12.54
N ALA A 38 -0.59 -17.15 13.18
CA ALA A 38 0.07 -18.26 12.50
C ALA A 38 -0.58 -19.56 12.95
N ASP A 39 -1.11 -20.35 12.01
CA ASP A 39 -1.84 -21.60 12.29
C ASP A 39 -2.90 -21.44 13.41
N GLY A 40 -3.60 -20.29 13.36
CA GLY A 40 -4.65 -19.93 14.34
C GLY A 40 -4.14 -19.36 15.67
N ARG A 41 -2.83 -19.25 15.90
CA ARG A 41 -2.25 -18.68 17.12
C ARG A 41 -1.90 -17.21 16.89
N PRO A 42 -2.27 -16.30 17.82
CA PRO A 42 -1.91 -14.88 17.69
C PRO A 42 -0.40 -14.67 17.64
N LEU A 43 0.03 -13.75 16.79
CA LEU A 43 1.40 -13.25 16.74
C LEU A 43 1.46 -11.84 17.33
N GLU A 44 2.60 -11.54 17.95
CA GLU A 44 2.89 -10.17 18.42
C GLU A 44 3.11 -9.24 17.21
N VAL A 45 2.44 -8.10 17.24
CA VAL A 45 2.53 -7.07 16.21
C VAL A 45 3.12 -5.82 16.81
N ARG A 46 4.24 -5.34 16.25
CA ARG A 46 4.87 -4.09 16.65
C ARG A 46 4.60 -3.01 15.62
N GLU A 47 3.97 -1.91 16.02
CA GLU A 47 3.74 -0.75 15.14
C GLU A 47 4.97 0.18 15.14
N LEU A 48 5.36 0.59 13.95
CA LEU A 48 6.35 1.63 13.68
C LEU A 48 5.69 2.73 12.84
N THR A 49 6.24 3.94 12.91
CA THR A 49 5.82 5.05 12.04
C THR A 49 7.00 5.49 11.19
N SER A 50 6.80 5.60 9.89
CA SER A 50 7.80 6.08 8.93
C SER A 50 7.13 6.95 7.88
N ALA A 51 7.60 8.19 7.70
CA ALA A 51 7.07 9.13 6.71
C ALA A 51 5.53 9.27 6.72
N GLY A 52 4.92 9.32 7.91
CA GLY A 52 3.47 9.39 8.08
C GLY A 52 2.72 8.07 7.87
N THR A 53 3.40 7.00 7.43
CA THR A 53 2.83 5.67 7.24
C THR A 53 2.98 4.82 8.50
N ARG A 54 2.00 3.97 8.75
CA ARG A 54 1.97 3.01 9.86
C ARG A 54 2.43 1.65 9.36
N LEU A 55 3.57 1.20 9.87
CA LEU A 55 4.17 -0.10 9.57
C LEU A 55 3.94 -1.07 10.72
N HIS A 56 3.39 -2.23 10.44
CA HIS A 56 3.19 -3.31 11.41
C HIS A 56 4.19 -4.42 11.15
N VAL A 57 5.11 -4.62 12.09
CA VAL A 57 6.20 -5.60 11.95
C VAL A 57 5.88 -6.84 12.77
N VAL A 58 5.97 -8.00 12.12
CA VAL A 58 5.65 -9.30 12.68
C VAL A 58 6.74 -10.30 12.35
N ALA A 59 7.20 -11.06 13.36
CA ALA A 59 8.05 -12.23 13.16
C ALA A 59 7.16 -13.42 12.78
N ALA A 60 7.15 -13.78 11.52
CA ALA A 60 6.33 -14.86 10.98
C ALA A 60 7.12 -16.20 11.02
N PRO A 61 6.61 -17.23 11.72
CA PRO A 61 7.14 -18.59 11.63
C PRO A 61 6.78 -19.25 10.29
N VAL A 62 7.37 -20.40 10.01
CA VAL A 62 6.90 -21.27 8.92
C VAL A 62 5.47 -21.70 9.19
N GLY A 63 4.62 -21.71 8.17
CA GLY A 63 3.22 -22.10 8.26
C GLY A 63 2.29 -21.09 7.60
N ARG A 64 0.99 -21.26 7.82
CA ARG A 64 -0.02 -20.37 7.29
C ARG A 64 -0.19 -19.15 8.20
N VAL A 65 0.12 -17.98 7.69
CA VAL A 65 -0.08 -16.70 8.37
C VAL A 65 -1.30 -16.01 7.78
N ARG A 66 -2.20 -15.58 8.67
CA ARG A 66 -3.40 -14.80 8.32
C ARG A 66 -3.31 -13.43 8.96
N VAL A 67 -3.50 -12.40 8.15
CA VAL A 67 -3.59 -11.01 8.57
C VAL A 67 -5.01 -10.54 8.31
N TYR A 68 -5.71 -10.14 9.34
CA TYR A 68 -7.04 -9.53 9.26
C TYR A 68 -6.98 -8.12 9.81
N TYR A 69 -7.47 -7.18 9.03
CA TYR A 69 -7.61 -5.80 9.44
C TYR A 69 -9.01 -5.30 9.14
N GLU A 70 -9.57 -4.56 10.08
CA GLU A 70 -10.84 -3.85 9.92
C GLU A 70 -10.72 -2.47 10.56
N ALA A 71 -11.25 -1.44 9.88
CA ALA A 71 -11.35 -0.11 10.42
C ALA A 71 -12.65 0.56 10.03
N SER A 72 -13.17 1.39 10.95
CA SER A 72 -14.33 2.24 10.74
C SER A 72 -13.94 3.70 10.94
N LEU A 73 -14.23 4.52 9.92
CA LEU A 73 -13.92 5.94 9.90
C LEU A 73 -15.19 6.75 9.73
N GLU A 74 -15.25 7.91 10.36
CA GLU A 74 -16.32 8.89 10.19
C GLU A 74 -15.79 10.18 9.55
N GLY A 75 -16.66 10.84 8.78
CA GLY A 75 -16.33 12.11 8.15
C GLY A 75 -15.44 11.98 6.91
N ARG A 76 -14.71 13.04 6.62
CA ARG A 76 -13.74 13.18 5.53
C ARG A 76 -12.60 14.07 6.02
N SER A 77 -11.39 13.62 5.86
CA SER A 77 -10.20 14.43 6.09
C SER A 77 -9.92 15.33 4.89
N ASP A 78 -9.43 16.52 5.14
CA ASP A 78 -8.83 17.32 4.08
C ASP A 78 -7.55 16.64 3.56
N PRO A 79 -7.18 16.85 2.29
CA PRO A 79 -5.90 16.43 1.79
C PRO A 79 -4.75 16.99 2.65
N ALA A 80 -3.75 16.17 2.92
CA ALA A 80 -2.54 16.67 3.56
C ALA A 80 -1.89 17.77 2.70
N PRO A 81 -1.33 18.84 3.32
CA PRO A 81 -0.58 19.82 2.55
C PRO A 81 0.63 19.15 1.87
N VAL A 82 0.95 19.64 0.69
CA VAL A 82 2.16 19.19 -0.03
C VAL A 82 3.32 20.08 0.41
N GLU A 83 4.34 19.46 0.97
CA GLU A 83 5.57 20.11 1.41
C GLU A 83 6.64 20.04 0.31
N ASP A 84 7.59 20.98 0.27
CA ASP A 84 8.68 20.94 -0.70
C ASP A 84 9.49 19.64 -0.63
N VAL A 85 9.63 19.07 0.56
CA VAL A 85 10.31 17.78 0.76
C VAL A 85 9.57 16.62 0.11
N ASP A 86 8.24 16.70 -0.04
CA ASP A 86 7.47 15.67 -0.73
C ASP A 86 7.80 15.67 -2.22
N LEU A 87 7.91 16.84 -2.83
CA LEU A 87 8.33 16.98 -4.23
C LEU A 87 9.73 16.41 -4.45
N LEU A 88 10.67 16.72 -3.55
CA LEU A 88 12.03 16.18 -3.61
C LEU A 88 12.08 14.68 -3.38
N THR A 89 11.17 14.13 -2.60
CA THR A 89 11.14 12.70 -2.24
C THR A 89 10.40 11.87 -3.28
N TYR A 90 9.19 12.28 -3.66
CA TYR A 90 8.29 11.45 -4.46
C TYR A 90 8.45 11.63 -5.97
N LEU A 91 9.16 12.65 -6.42
CA LEU A 91 9.53 12.81 -7.84
C LEU A 91 10.82 12.07 -8.23
N ARG A 92 11.51 11.45 -7.27
CA ARG A 92 12.72 10.66 -7.55
C ARG A 92 12.37 9.26 -8.01
N PRO A 93 13.14 8.68 -8.94
CA PRO A 93 13.06 7.26 -9.24
C PRO A 93 13.29 6.43 -7.96
N SER A 94 12.60 5.30 -7.87
CA SER A 94 12.81 4.34 -6.79
C SER A 94 12.87 2.92 -7.36
N ARG A 95 13.30 1.95 -6.54
CA ARG A 95 13.34 0.54 -6.94
C ARG A 95 11.96 0.01 -7.40
N TYR A 96 10.89 0.55 -6.88
CA TYR A 96 9.52 0.12 -7.17
C TYR A 96 8.79 1.08 -8.13
N CYS A 97 9.41 2.21 -8.46
CA CYS A 97 8.92 3.20 -9.40
C CYS A 97 10.11 3.73 -10.20
N GLU A 98 10.51 2.95 -11.21
CA GLU A 98 11.66 3.24 -12.10
C GLU A 98 11.27 4.28 -13.15
N SER A 99 10.86 5.48 -12.71
CA SER A 99 10.34 6.54 -13.58
C SER A 99 11.35 7.02 -14.62
N ASP A 100 12.65 6.94 -14.32
CA ASP A 100 13.74 7.22 -15.25
C ASP A 100 13.87 6.16 -16.37
N SER A 101 13.66 4.88 -16.04
CA SER A 101 13.69 3.77 -16.99
C SER A 101 12.42 3.69 -17.85
N LEU A 102 11.29 4.12 -17.32
CA LEU A 102 9.98 4.06 -17.98
C LEU A 102 9.70 5.24 -18.92
N GLY A 103 10.52 6.28 -18.89
CA GLY A 103 10.34 7.48 -19.74
C GLY A 103 10.15 7.18 -21.23
N PRO A 104 11.02 6.41 -21.88
CA PRO A 104 10.87 6.06 -23.30
C PRO A 104 9.57 5.29 -23.59
N THR A 105 9.19 4.35 -22.71
CA THR A 105 7.94 3.59 -22.84
C THR A 105 6.73 4.51 -22.70
N ALA A 106 6.72 5.36 -21.67
CA ALA A 106 5.63 6.30 -21.44
C ALA A 106 5.45 7.27 -22.61
N TYR A 107 6.56 7.76 -23.18
CA TYR A 107 6.51 8.63 -24.34
C TYR A 107 6.00 7.90 -25.60
N GLY A 108 6.45 6.67 -25.84
CA GLY A 108 6.03 5.87 -27.00
C GLY A 108 4.56 5.45 -26.94
N GLU A 109 4.07 5.09 -25.77
CA GLU A 109 2.70 4.57 -25.60
C GLU A 109 1.66 5.70 -25.40
N PHE A 110 2.05 6.82 -24.79
CA PHE A 110 1.12 7.88 -24.35
C PHE A 110 1.47 9.27 -24.88
N GLY A 111 2.50 9.39 -25.71
CA GLY A 111 2.93 10.67 -26.26
C GLY A 111 1.78 11.36 -27.02
N GLY A 112 1.52 12.62 -26.70
CA GLY A 112 0.45 13.41 -27.31
C GLY A 112 -0.92 13.29 -26.64
N LEU A 113 -1.10 12.37 -25.66
CA LEU A 113 -2.31 12.30 -24.88
C LEU A 113 -2.25 13.23 -23.66
N ALA A 114 -3.42 13.76 -23.24
CA ALA A 114 -3.52 14.62 -22.08
C ALA A 114 -4.82 14.42 -21.33
N GLY A 115 -4.89 14.90 -20.07
CA GLY A 115 -6.11 14.91 -19.25
C GLY A 115 -6.71 13.51 -19.09
N HIS A 116 -8.01 13.39 -19.31
CA HIS A 116 -8.75 12.16 -19.11
C HIS A 116 -8.38 11.04 -20.08
N GLU A 117 -8.03 11.40 -21.32
CA GLU A 117 -7.58 10.41 -22.31
C GLU A 117 -6.29 9.73 -21.89
N LEU A 118 -5.32 10.50 -21.37
CA LEU A 118 -4.08 9.96 -20.81
C LEU A 118 -4.35 9.00 -19.66
N LEU A 119 -5.19 9.38 -18.70
CA LEU A 119 -5.54 8.53 -17.55
C LEU A 119 -6.18 7.22 -17.98
N SER A 120 -7.11 7.27 -18.94
CA SER A 120 -7.78 6.09 -19.47
C SER A 120 -6.79 5.16 -20.21
N ALA A 121 -5.89 5.75 -21.01
CA ALA A 121 -4.89 4.98 -21.75
C ALA A 121 -3.90 4.29 -20.81
N VAL A 122 -3.40 4.99 -19.80
CA VAL A 122 -2.50 4.41 -18.78
C VAL A 122 -3.19 3.30 -18.01
N SER A 123 -4.43 3.52 -17.54
CA SER A 123 -5.19 2.50 -16.83
C SER A 123 -5.40 1.24 -17.66
N SER A 124 -5.78 1.38 -18.93
CA SER A 124 -5.96 0.26 -19.86
C SER A 124 -4.64 -0.46 -20.14
N TRP A 125 -3.55 0.27 -20.34
CA TRP A 125 -2.23 -0.29 -20.59
C TRP A 125 -1.74 -1.13 -19.41
N VAL A 126 -1.87 -0.60 -18.18
CA VAL A 126 -1.52 -1.34 -16.96
C VAL A 126 -2.35 -2.61 -16.84
N GLY A 127 -3.68 -2.52 -17.01
CA GLY A 127 -4.58 -3.67 -16.90
C GLY A 127 -4.35 -4.77 -17.95
N THR A 128 -3.72 -4.45 -19.08
CA THR A 128 -3.42 -5.43 -20.14
C THR A 128 -2.00 -5.98 -20.10
N ARG A 129 -1.06 -5.27 -19.47
CA ARG A 129 0.37 -5.62 -19.47
C ARG A 129 0.85 -6.27 -18.17
N LEU A 130 0.17 -6.02 -17.04
CA LEU A 130 0.51 -6.62 -15.77
C LEU A 130 -0.35 -7.87 -15.53
N ALA A 131 0.32 -9.01 -15.33
CA ALA A 131 -0.29 -10.24 -14.85
C ALA A 131 0.08 -10.41 -13.36
N TYR A 132 -0.92 -10.72 -12.53
CA TYR A 132 -0.76 -11.01 -11.11
C TYR A 132 -0.86 -12.52 -10.87
#